data_6ea17567870042a24b906ab06dabf379
#
_entry.id   6ea17567870042a24b906ab06dabf379
#
_cell.length_a   1.000
_cell.length_b   1.000
_cell.length_c   1.000
_cell.angle_alpha   90.00
_cell.angle_beta   90.00
_cell.angle_gamma   90.00
#
_symmetry.space_group_name_H-M   'P 1'
#
loop_
_entity.id
_entity.type
_entity.pdbx_description
1 polymer ?
#
loop_
_entity_poly.entity_id
_entity_poly.type
_entity_poly.pdbx_seq_one_letter_code
_entity_poly.pdbx_strand_id
1 'polypeptide(L)'
;MDSRETKRTVPVPSVGADGEQPISQATAMSISEAATENNPQEKSLEERLLEMRRMTDPAYLPTISMSELYQNVYQGRPPIIDGLLYPGTYLFAGAPKVGKSFLMAQLAYHVSMGLPLWGYPVHKGTVLYLALEDDHRRLQGRLYRMFGMDGTNDLLFAIHAKQLGV
;
A
#
# COMPACT_ATOMS: atom_id res chain seq x y z
N MET A 1 -7.42 15.25 58.37
CA MET A 1 -6.09 14.99 57.86
C MET A 1 -6.24 14.96 56.36
N ASP A 2 -6.35 16.02 55.72
CA ASP A 2 -5.54 17.14 55.24
C ASP A 2 -4.27 16.66 54.47
N SER A 3 -4.36 16.73 53.16
CA SER A 3 -3.21 16.69 52.23
C SER A 3 -3.59 17.33 50.90
N ARG A 4 -3.45 18.52 50.84
CA ARG A 4 -3.03 19.59 49.90
C ARG A 4 -2.65 19.11 48.47
N GLU A 5 -3.50 19.55 47.60
CA GLU A 5 -3.34 19.71 46.16
C GLU A 5 -2.39 20.86 45.85
N THR A 6 -1.28 20.63 45.14
CA THR A 6 -0.36 21.66 44.64
C THR A 6 -0.56 21.85 43.14
N LYS A 7 -1.32 22.87 42.77
CA LYS A 7 -1.38 23.45 41.43
C LYS A 7 -0.04 24.11 41.08
N ARG A 8 0.61 23.62 40.03
CA ARG A 8 1.72 24.35 39.36
C ARG A 8 1.14 25.21 38.23
N THR A 9 1.17 26.50 38.45
CA THR A 9 0.86 27.56 37.48
C THR A 9 2.08 27.78 36.61
N VAL A 10 1.95 27.75 35.29
CA VAL A 10 2.98 28.12 34.30
C VAL A 10 2.73 29.59 33.93
N PRO A 11 3.72 30.47 33.94
CA PRO A 11 3.55 31.86 33.57
C PRO A 11 3.51 32.07 32.06
N VAL A 12 2.59 32.91 31.62
CA VAL A 12 2.44 33.41 30.25
C VAL A 12 3.37 34.62 30.08
N PRO A 13 4.21 34.71 29.02
CA PRO A 13 4.93 35.95 28.74
C PRO A 13 4.04 36.96 28.00
N SER A 14 4.10 38.17 28.48
CA SER A 14 3.44 39.37 28.01
C SER A 14 3.92 39.81 26.63
N VAL A 15 2.95 40.24 25.80
CA VAL A 15 3.15 40.91 24.52
C VAL A 15 3.68 42.31 24.75
N GLY A 16 4.88 42.60 24.21
CA GLY A 16 5.39 43.95 24.05
C GLY A 16 5.20 44.40 22.60
N ALA A 17 4.53 45.52 22.44
CA ALA A 17 4.37 46.24 21.18
C ALA A 17 5.63 47.02 20.86
N ASP A 18 5.81 47.30 19.55
CA ASP A 18 6.59 48.33 18.89
C ASP A 18 7.80 47.84 18.06
N GLY A 19 7.73 48.21 16.77
CA GLY A 19 8.86 48.23 15.88
C GLY A 19 8.60 47.77 14.45
N GLU A 20 7.77 48.52 13.71
CA GLU A 20 7.76 48.43 12.25
C GLU A 20 9.12 48.92 11.69
N GLN A 21 9.81 48.02 11.00
CA GLN A 21 10.88 48.39 10.06
C GLN A 21 10.54 47.89 8.66
N PRO A 22 10.73 48.73 7.61
CA PRO A 22 10.35 48.38 6.25
C PRO A 22 11.28 47.30 5.68
N ILE A 23 10.65 46.28 5.09
CA ILE A 23 11.35 45.21 4.40
C ILE A 23 12.03 45.77 3.15
N SER A 24 13.35 45.75 3.14
CA SER A 24 14.21 46.17 2.03
C SER A 24 13.90 45.34 0.76
N GLN A 25 13.77 46.05 -0.38
CA GLN A 25 13.53 45.52 -1.70
C GLN A 25 14.60 44.53 -2.25
N ALA A 26 15.64 44.23 -1.48
CA ALA A 26 16.71 43.34 -1.88
C ALA A 26 16.37 41.82 -1.69
N THR A 27 15.30 41.48 -0.97
CA THR A 27 14.96 40.05 -0.70
C THR A 27 14.01 39.44 -1.75
N ALA A 28 13.44 40.26 -2.63
CA ALA A 28 12.49 39.79 -3.66
C ALA A 28 13.14 39.26 -4.95
N MET A 29 14.46 39.48 -5.14
CA MET A 29 15.16 39.06 -6.36
C MET A 29 15.90 37.71 -6.25
N SER A 30 16.01 37.11 -5.08
CA SER A 30 16.75 35.86 -4.91
C SER A 30 15.88 34.56 -4.94
N ILE A 31 14.56 34.68 -5.11
CA ILE A 31 13.64 33.53 -5.14
C ILE A 31 13.34 33.08 -6.59
N SER A 32 13.70 33.88 -7.59
CA SER A 32 13.39 33.60 -9.01
C SER A 32 14.48 32.81 -9.74
N GLU A 33 15.66 32.63 -9.18
CA GLU A 33 16.78 31.94 -9.85
C GLU A 33 17.12 30.55 -9.33
N ALA A 34 16.41 30.07 -8.31
CA ALA A 34 16.66 28.73 -7.72
C ALA A 34 15.74 27.60 -8.26
N ALA A 35 15.02 27.83 -9.35
CA ALA A 35 14.08 26.86 -9.88
C ALA A 35 14.46 26.37 -11.29
N THR A 36 15.74 26.06 -11.51
CA THR A 36 16.13 25.29 -12.72
C THR A 36 17.42 24.51 -12.44
N GLU A 37 17.45 23.72 -11.38
CA GLU A 37 18.35 22.57 -11.36
C GLU A 37 17.59 21.41 -12.02
N ASN A 38 17.87 21.21 -13.31
CA ASN A 38 17.53 20.02 -14.06
C ASN A 38 18.15 18.82 -13.33
N ASN A 39 17.30 18.10 -12.58
CA ASN A 39 17.66 16.78 -12.11
C ASN A 39 17.76 15.86 -13.34
N PRO A 40 18.94 15.32 -13.70
CA PRO A 40 19.12 14.54 -14.94
C PRO A 40 18.39 13.21 -14.95
N GLN A 41 17.56 12.92 -13.97
CA GLN A 41 16.74 11.69 -13.88
C GLN A 41 15.23 11.91 -14.08
N GLU A 42 14.74 13.13 -14.24
CA GLU A 42 13.34 13.36 -14.57
C GLU A 42 13.13 13.35 -16.09
N LYS A 43 12.59 12.24 -16.58
CA LYS A 43 12.13 12.13 -17.98
C LYS A 43 11.10 13.25 -18.25
N SER A 44 11.23 13.90 -19.40
CA SER A 44 10.26 14.94 -19.82
C SER A 44 8.84 14.37 -19.92
N LEU A 45 7.84 15.23 -19.81
CA LEU A 45 6.42 14.82 -19.93
C LEU A 45 6.15 14.12 -21.28
N GLU A 46 6.83 14.56 -22.34
CA GLU A 46 6.74 13.95 -23.68
C GLU A 46 7.34 12.56 -23.74
N GLU A 47 8.49 12.32 -23.10
CA GLU A 47 9.11 11.01 -23.01
C GLU A 47 8.23 10.03 -22.20
N ARG A 48 7.60 10.49 -21.12
CA ARG A 48 6.67 9.69 -20.32
C ARG A 48 5.41 9.31 -21.12
N LEU A 49 4.87 10.23 -21.89
CA LEU A 49 3.72 9.98 -22.76
C LEU A 49 4.06 9.03 -23.91
N LEU A 50 5.27 9.15 -24.49
CA LEU A 50 5.74 8.26 -25.54
C LEU A 50 5.96 6.85 -25.00
N GLU A 51 6.53 6.71 -23.81
CA GLU A 51 6.73 5.44 -23.12
C GLU A 51 5.40 4.76 -22.77
N MET A 52 4.42 5.55 -22.31
CA MET A 52 3.07 5.07 -22.02
C MET A 52 2.34 4.59 -23.28
N ARG A 53 2.50 5.28 -24.42
CA ARG A 53 2.00 4.85 -25.73
C ARG A 53 2.66 3.55 -26.19
N ARG A 54 3.97 3.40 -26.01
CA ARG A 54 4.69 2.17 -26.36
C ARG A 54 4.23 0.99 -25.50
N MET A 55 3.98 1.21 -24.19
CA MET A 55 3.49 0.16 -23.31
C MET A 55 2.07 -0.30 -23.62
N THR A 56 1.29 0.51 -24.34
CA THR A 56 -0.09 0.19 -24.74
C THR A 56 -0.13 -0.53 -26.09
N ASP A 57 0.98 -0.58 -26.83
CA ASP A 57 1.09 -1.29 -28.11
C ASP A 57 1.26 -2.80 -27.85
N PRO A 58 0.34 -3.67 -28.29
CA PRO A 58 0.44 -5.12 -28.13
C PRO A 58 1.67 -5.74 -28.80
N ALA A 59 2.26 -5.05 -29.77
CA ALA A 59 3.48 -5.49 -30.48
C ALA A 59 4.77 -5.07 -29.77
N TYR A 60 4.67 -4.21 -28.74
CA TYR A 60 5.85 -3.72 -28.03
C TYR A 60 6.31 -4.71 -26.95
N LEU A 61 7.49 -5.26 -27.14
CA LEU A 61 8.17 -6.08 -26.13
C LEU A 61 9.17 -5.20 -25.36
N PRO A 62 8.92 -4.84 -24.09
CA PRO A 62 9.90 -4.10 -23.30
C PRO A 62 11.14 -4.97 -23.05
N THR A 63 12.29 -4.49 -23.49
CA THR A 63 13.57 -5.18 -23.32
C THR A 63 14.54 -4.30 -22.54
N ILE A 64 15.42 -4.93 -21.80
CA ILE A 64 16.50 -4.31 -21.06
C ILE A 64 17.81 -5.00 -21.44
N SER A 65 18.88 -4.25 -21.60
CA SER A 65 20.18 -4.82 -21.88
C SER A 65 20.78 -5.50 -20.64
N MET A 66 21.69 -6.45 -20.84
CA MET A 66 22.40 -7.12 -19.75
C MET A 66 23.19 -6.12 -18.89
N SER A 67 23.81 -5.13 -19.50
CA SER A 67 24.56 -4.08 -18.78
C SER A 67 23.64 -3.24 -17.91
N GLU A 68 22.48 -2.85 -18.41
CA GLU A 68 21.47 -2.10 -17.66
C GLU A 68 20.85 -2.95 -16.53
N LEU A 69 20.63 -4.26 -16.79
CA LEU A 69 20.17 -5.21 -15.77
C LEU A 69 21.14 -5.28 -14.57
N TYR A 70 22.45 -5.26 -14.83
CA TYR A 70 23.47 -5.33 -13.78
C TYR A 70 23.67 -4.01 -13.04
N GLN A 71 23.37 -2.87 -13.67
CA GLN A 71 23.46 -1.54 -13.04
C GLN A 71 22.28 -1.24 -12.13
N ASN A 72 21.13 -1.88 -12.36
CA ASN A 72 19.94 -1.67 -11.57
C ASN A 72 19.92 -2.56 -10.33
N VAL A 73 19.58 -1.98 -9.19
CA VAL A 73 19.34 -2.73 -7.94
C VAL A 73 17.89 -3.19 -7.91
N TYR A 74 17.65 -4.46 -8.18
CA TYR A 74 16.33 -5.05 -8.05
C TYR A 74 16.11 -5.56 -6.63
N GLN A 75 15.25 -4.87 -5.89
CA GLN A 75 14.84 -5.35 -4.57
C GLN A 75 13.89 -6.53 -4.72
N GLY A 76 14.16 -7.62 -4.02
CA GLY A 76 13.23 -8.74 -3.91
C GLY A 76 11.91 -8.28 -3.28
N ARG A 77 10.77 -8.81 -3.74
CA ARG A 77 9.48 -8.54 -3.10
C ARG A 77 9.50 -9.13 -1.68
N PRO A 78 9.07 -8.38 -0.66
CA PRO A 78 8.97 -8.92 0.69
C PRO A 78 8.00 -10.09 0.75
N PRO A 79 8.14 -11.00 1.72
CA PRO A 79 7.17 -12.05 1.94
C PRO A 79 5.78 -11.46 2.23
N ILE A 80 4.72 -12.20 1.94
CA ILE A 80 3.35 -11.84 2.30
C ILE A 80 3.11 -12.20 3.77
N ILE A 81 3.62 -13.36 4.18
CA ILE A 81 3.63 -13.83 5.57
C ILE A 81 5.05 -14.33 5.83
N ASP A 82 5.72 -13.73 6.78
CA ASP A 82 7.12 -14.06 7.09
C ASP A 82 7.32 -15.54 7.38
N GLY A 83 8.28 -16.14 6.70
CA GLY A 83 8.60 -17.56 6.87
C GLY A 83 7.55 -18.56 6.37
N LEU A 84 6.38 -18.09 5.86
CA LEU A 84 5.30 -18.96 5.44
C LEU A 84 4.89 -18.76 3.98
N LEU A 85 4.68 -17.51 3.52
CA LEU A 85 4.13 -17.21 2.20
C LEU A 85 4.92 -16.10 1.51
N TYR A 86 5.56 -16.43 0.41
CA TYR A 86 6.32 -15.52 -0.45
C TYR A 86 5.52 -15.15 -1.70
N PRO A 87 5.89 -14.06 -2.41
CA PRO A 87 5.32 -13.79 -3.73
C PRO A 87 5.57 -14.93 -4.70
N GLY A 88 4.51 -15.38 -5.38
CA GLY A 88 4.59 -16.51 -6.32
C GLY A 88 3.24 -17.11 -6.65
N THR A 89 3.24 -18.18 -7.42
CA THR A 89 2.06 -18.97 -7.74
C THR A 89 2.11 -20.27 -6.96
N TYR A 90 1.03 -20.59 -6.24
CA TYR A 90 0.93 -21.77 -5.41
C TYR A 90 -0.27 -22.60 -5.80
N LEU A 91 -0.12 -23.93 -5.78
CA LEU A 91 -1.20 -24.88 -5.91
C LEU A 91 -1.51 -25.49 -4.55
N PHE A 92 -2.71 -25.21 -4.03
CA PHE A 92 -3.19 -25.79 -2.77
C PHE A 92 -4.20 -26.91 -3.05
N ALA A 93 -3.75 -28.15 -3.03
CA ALA A 93 -4.54 -29.33 -3.35
C ALA A 93 -4.89 -30.14 -2.09
N GLY A 94 -5.99 -30.90 -2.16
CA GLY A 94 -6.46 -31.76 -1.08
C GLY A 94 -7.85 -32.31 -1.37
N ALA A 95 -8.27 -33.33 -0.61
CA ALA A 95 -9.57 -33.96 -0.74
C ALA A 95 -10.73 -32.94 -0.58
N PRO A 96 -11.93 -33.20 -1.15
CA PRO A 96 -13.12 -32.39 -0.90
C PRO A 96 -13.43 -32.29 0.61
N LYS A 97 -13.98 -31.12 1.02
CA LYS A 97 -14.47 -30.88 2.40
C LYS A 97 -13.41 -30.88 3.52
N VAL A 98 -12.12 -30.89 3.22
CA VAL A 98 -11.04 -30.80 4.24
C VAL A 98 -10.79 -29.38 4.75
N GLY A 99 -11.59 -28.39 4.36
CA GLY A 99 -11.45 -27.02 4.88
C GLY A 99 -10.61 -26.08 4.02
N LYS A 100 -10.22 -26.45 2.78
CA LYS A 100 -9.39 -25.59 1.90
C LYS A 100 -9.90 -24.15 1.77
N SER A 101 -11.20 -23.97 1.50
CA SER A 101 -11.80 -22.63 1.35
C SER A 101 -11.84 -21.84 2.65
N PHE A 102 -11.90 -22.52 3.81
CA PHE A 102 -11.79 -21.87 5.12
C PHE A 102 -10.36 -21.36 5.35
N LEU A 103 -9.35 -22.16 5.05
CA LEU A 103 -7.97 -21.77 5.14
C LEU A 103 -7.65 -20.60 4.21
N MET A 104 -8.13 -20.64 2.96
CA MET A 104 -7.93 -19.53 2.02
C MET A 104 -8.61 -18.25 2.50
N ALA A 105 -9.82 -18.33 3.06
CA ALA A 105 -10.50 -17.18 3.65
C ALA A 105 -9.75 -16.62 4.86
N GLN A 106 -9.18 -17.49 5.70
CA GLN A 106 -8.37 -17.08 6.85
C GLN A 106 -7.08 -16.38 6.41
N LEU A 107 -6.34 -16.92 5.45
CA LEU A 107 -5.17 -16.28 4.86
C LEU A 107 -5.53 -14.90 4.30
N ALA A 108 -6.58 -14.83 3.48
CA ALA A 108 -7.05 -13.60 2.87
C ALA A 108 -7.41 -12.52 3.91
N TYR A 109 -8.12 -12.91 4.96
CA TYR A 109 -8.51 -12.01 6.06
C TYR A 109 -7.27 -11.48 6.80
N HIS A 110 -6.36 -12.36 7.22
CA HIS A 110 -5.17 -11.94 7.97
C HIS A 110 -4.27 -11.02 7.13
N VAL A 111 -4.09 -11.29 5.83
CA VAL A 111 -3.33 -10.42 4.93
C VAL A 111 -4.00 -9.06 4.76
N SER A 112 -5.31 -9.03 4.56
CA SER A 112 -6.05 -7.78 4.38
C SER A 112 -6.11 -6.91 5.64
N MET A 113 -6.11 -7.53 6.82
CA MET A 113 -6.11 -6.84 8.10
C MET A 113 -4.70 -6.51 8.61
N GLY A 114 -3.65 -7.20 8.11
CA GLY A 114 -2.30 -7.12 8.66
C GLY A 114 -2.16 -7.79 10.02
N LEU A 115 -3.02 -8.78 10.31
CA LEU A 115 -2.99 -9.50 11.59
C LEU A 115 -2.05 -10.71 11.52
N PRO A 116 -1.26 -10.98 12.55
CA PRO A 116 -0.41 -12.18 12.58
C PRO A 116 -1.23 -13.46 12.36
N LEU A 117 -0.69 -14.40 11.60
CA LEU A 117 -1.30 -15.72 11.38
C LEU A 117 -0.44 -16.79 12.03
N TRP A 118 -0.99 -17.54 13.00
CA TRP A 118 -0.30 -18.59 13.75
C TRP A 118 1.05 -18.18 14.35
N GLY A 119 1.18 -16.89 14.72
CA GLY A 119 2.43 -16.34 15.25
C GLY A 119 3.40 -15.81 14.19
N TYR A 120 3.11 -15.97 12.90
CA TYR A 120 3.91 -15.41 11.82
C TYR A 120 3.49 -13.96 11.55
N PRO A 121 4.42 -13.00 11.43
CA PRO A 121 4.13 -11.65 11.00
C PRO A 121 3.54 -11.63 9.60
N VAL A 122 2.54 -10.75 9.38
CA VAL A 122 1.84 -10.60 8.10
C VAL A 122 2.04 -9.20 7.58
N HIS A 123 2.45 -9.08 6.33
CA HIS A 123 2.51 -7.80 5.63
C HIS A 123 1.14 -7.46 5.05
N LYS A 124 0.54 -6.38 5.54
CA LYS A 124 -0.78 -5.95 5.11
C LYS A 124 -0.81 -5.65 3.62
N GLY A 125 -1.86 -6.12 2.95
CA GLY A 125 -2.08 -5.87 1.51
C GLY A 125 -3.52 -6.10 1.10
N THR A 126 -3.89 -5.55 -0.06
CA THR A 126 -5.21 -5.78 -0.66
C THR A 126 -5.29 -7.17 -1.27
N VAL A 127 -6.37 -7.89 -0.98
CA VAL A 127 -6.60 -9.27 -1.43
C VAL A 127 -7.83 -9.33 -2.32
N LEU A 128 -7.72 -9.93 -3.49
CA LEU A 128 -8.84 -10.33 -4.32
C LEU A 128 -9.10 -11.83 -4.15
N TYR A 129 -10.25 -12.17 -3.59
CA TYR A 129 -10.70 -13.55 -3.39
C TYR A 129 -11.76 -13.95 -4.43
N LEU A 130 -11.41 -14.87 -5.33
CA LEU A 130 -12.33 -15.38 -6.34
C LEU A 130 -13.11 -16.59 -5.76
N ALA A 131 -14.34 -16.34 -5.31
CA ALA A 131 -15.21 -17.36 -4.70
C ALA A 131 -16.18 -17.96 -5.73
N LEU A 132 -15.64 -18.55 -6.80
CA LEU A 132 -16.40 -18.96 -8.00
C LEU A 132 -17.42 -20.08 -7.76
N GLU A 133 -17.33 -20.81 -6.65
CA GLU A 133 -18.27 -21.87 -6.25
C GLU A 133 -19.30 -21.40 -5.22
N ASP A 134 -19.23 -20.13 -4.78
CA ASP A 134 -20.09 -19.56 -3.75
C ASP A 134 -21.08 -18.53 -4.33
N ASP A 135 -22.16 -18.30 -3.61
CA ASP A 135 -22.99 -17.12 -3.72
C ASP A 135 -22.71 -16.13 -2.56
N HIS A 136 -23.18 -14.89 -2.69
CA HIS A 136 -22.95 -13.84 -1.68
C HIS A 136 -23.50 -14.24 -0.29
N ARG A 137 -24.65 -14.90 -0.22
CA ARG A 137 -25.26 -15.30 1.06
C ARG A 137 -24.44 -16.36 1.78
N ARG A 138 -23.97 -17.38 1.05
CA ARG A 138 -23.12 -18.44 1.60
C ARG A 138 -21.78 -17.90 2.05
N LEU A 139 -21.18 -17.03 1.23
CA LEU A 139 -19.91 -16.37 1.54
C LEU A 139 -20.04 -15.50 2.79
N GLN A 140 -21.07 -14.63 2.85
CA GLN A 140 -21.37 -13.79 4.02
C GLN A 140 -21.55 -14.64 5.29
N GLY A 141 -22.37 -15.69 5.24
CA GLY A 141 -22.60 -16.55 6.41
C GLY A 141 -21.34 -17.31 6.86
N ARG A 142 -20.43 -17.63 5.94
CA ARG A 142 -19.12 -18.23 6.25
C ARG A 142 -18.22 -17.23 6.95
N LEU A 143 -18.02 -16.04 6.36
CA LEU A 143 -17.16 -15.01 6.88
C LEU A 143 -17.63 -14.52 8.26
N TYR A 144 -18.93 -14.33 8.43
CA TYR A 144 -19.51 -13.95 9.72
C TYR A 144 -19.22 -14.99 10.81
N ARG A 145 -19.30 -16.28 10.51
CA ARG A 145 -18.95 -17.34 11.48
C ARG A 145 -17.48 -17.41 11.80
N MET A 146 -16.60 -17.00 10.86
CA MET A 146 -15.15 -17.05 11.03
C MET A 146 -14.60 -15.81 11.75
N PHE A 147 -15.13 -14.63 11.42
CA PHE A 147 -14.53 -13.34 11.78
C PHE A 147 -15.51 -12.39 12.48
N GLY A 148 -16.77 -12.78 12.65
CA GLY A 148 -17.78 -11.91 13.25
C GLY A 148 -18.14 -10.73 12.37
N MET A 149 -18.22 -9.54 12.96
CA MET A 149 -18.57 -8.28 12.28
C MET A 149 -17.33 -7.50 11.80
N ASP A 150 -16.14 -7.98 12.11
CA ASP A 150 -14.91 -7.29 11.75
C ASP A 150 -14.68 -7.38 10.24
N GLY A 151 -14.77 -6.24 9.56
CA GLY A 151 -14.64 -6.14 8.12
C GLY A 151 -13.48 -5.23 7.70
N THR A 152 -13.08 -5.35 6.44
CA THR A 152 -12.04 -4.52 5.82
C THR A 152 -12.39 -4.21 4.38
N ASN A 153 -11.99 -3.05 3.89
CA ASN A 153 -12.09 -2.67 2.48
C ASN A 153 -10.95 -3.25 1.63
N ASP A 154 -9.94 -3.85 2.27
CA ASP A 154 -8.79 -4.44 1.60
C ASP A 154 -8.99 -5.93 1.24
N LEU A 155 -10.17 -6.51 1.52
CA LEU A 155 -10.55 -7.85 1.09
C LEU A 155 -11.74 -7.78 0.14
N LEU A 156 -11.44 -8.01 -1.13
CA LEU A 156 -12.39 -7.92 -2.23
C LEU A 156 -12.83 -9.31 -2.67
N PHE A 157 -14.12 -9.49 -2.95
CA PHE A 157 -14.69 -10.77 -3.40
C PHE A 157 -15.28 -10.66 -4.79
N ALA A 158 -15.02 -11.68 -5.62
CA ALA A 158 -15.73 -11.88 -6.88
C ALA A 158 -16.29 -13.31 -6.93
N ILE A 159 -17.60 -13.44 -7.15
CA ILE A 159 -18.29 -14.74 -7.28
C ILE A 159 -18.42 -15.17 -8.75
N HIS A 160 -18.15 -14.27 -9.70
CA HIS A 160 -18.12 -14.55 -11.13
C HIS A 160 -16.83 -13.99 -11.71
N ALA A 161 -16.11 -14.81 -12.47
CA ALA A 161 -15.06 -14.37 -13.37
C ALA A 161 -15.60 -14.38 -14.79
N LYS A 162 -15.88 -13.21 -15.36
CA LYS A 162 -16.03 -13.11 -16.82
C LYS A 162 -14.64 -13.32 -17.40
N GLN A 163 -14.56 -14.11 -18.47
CA GLN A 163 -13.33 -14.27 -19.23
C GLN A 163 -12.83 -12.88 -19.61
N LEU A 164 -11.64 -12.51 -19.13
CA LEU A 164 -10.99 -11.30 -19.60
C LEU A 164 -10.77 -11.56 -21.09
N GLY A 165 -11.48 -10.82 -21.95
CA GLY A 165 -11.29 -10.90 -23.38
C GLY A 165 -9.82 -10.58 -23.69
N VAL A 166 -9.15 -11.51 -24.34
CA VAL A 166 -7.83 -11.32 -24.95
C VAL A 166 -8.07 -10.81 -26.34
#